data_52ec91aa63f2abc90d30d3f42de77462
#
_entry.id   52ec91aa63f2abc90d30d3f42de77462
#
_cell.length_a   1.000
_cell.length_b   1.000
_cell.length_c   1.000
_cell.angle_alpha   90.00
_cell.angle_beta   90.00
_cell.angle_gamma   90.00
#
_symmetry.space_group_name_H-M   'P 1'
#
loop_
_entity.id
_entity.type
_entity.pdbx_description
1 polymer ?
#
loop_
_entity_poly.entity_id
_entity_poly.type
_entity_poly.pdbx_seq_one_letter_code
_entity_poly.pdbx_strand_id
1 'polypeptide(L)'
;MAVKDRVEACLAALQAEKLSLLIGFTGNIHNFLQCEPVFTLTGFKTIDNCAAILEADGTRTLIVTPSWDAARAEECVSGVRVVPSDDLAASLKAELARHSVPNDQVGVAGLDLLPMAVAADALDVVGAGTKRVDHIIRWTGRRKHPDEVESARKATEVAERGYEHLLKIVRPGMAEFELSAELYSYMKALGSEDNFLLMSSSSHNLAVRPPRGRVMVEGDIILVELTPCVEGQFSQICRTAIIGEPTPLLQEKYQLLQHANNVGLAAAQPGTTVSALATAMDDVFRAAGYGDYCRPPYMRVRGHGLGALSDLPGDIGIENKTMLETDMVFIMHPNQYIPETGYLMCGEPVRIGDSCAEPLTLRPAMLDVIAI
;
A
#
# COMPACT_ATOMS: atom_id res chain seq x y z
N MET A 1 19.70 7.79 -3.30
CA MET A 1 19.97 7.84 -1.85
C MET A 1 19.12 6.83 -1.09
N ALA A 2 17.83 6.76 -1.27
CA ALA A 2 16.92 5.86 -0.53
C ALA A 2 17.31 4.36 -0.54
N VAL A 3 17.72 3.80 -1.67
CA VAL A 3 18.16 2.39 -1.75
C VAL A 3 19.40 2.14 -0.89
N LYS A 4 20.36 3.07 -0.87
CA LYS A 4 21.57 2.93 -0.05
C LYS A 4 21.25 2.82 1.43
N ASP A 5 20.39 3.71 1.93
CA ASP A 5 20.03 3.75 3.36
C ASP A 5 19.26 2.48 3.77
N ARG A 6 18.41 1.94 2.87
CA ARG A 6 17.73 0.67 3.09
C ARG A 6 18.70 -0.51 3.12
N VAL A 7 19.68 -0.53 2.22
CA VAL A 7 20.72 -1.57 2.21
C VAL A 7 21.54 -1.52 3.49
N GLU A 8 21.94 -0.35 3.97
CA GLU A 8 22.67 -0.19 5.23
C GLU A 8 21.83 -0.70 6.43
N ALA A 9 20.53 -0.42 6.46
CA ALA A 9 19.64 -0.94 7.50
C ALA A 9 19.48 -2.47 7.42
N CYS A 10 19.39 -3.04 6.22
CA CYS A 10 19.40 -4.50 6.03
C CYS A 10 20.71 -5.13 6.50
N LEU A 11 21.86 -4.53 6.21
CA LEU A 11 23.18 -5.01 6.66
C LEU A 11 23.28 -5.02 8.18
N ALA A 12 22.79 -3.96 8.85
CA ALA A 12 22.75 -3.92 10.31
C ALA A 12 21.88 -5.05 10.88
N ALA A 13 20.73 -5.34 10.25
CA ALA A 13 19.86 -6.43 10.66
C ALA A 13 20.49 -7.81 10.42
N LEU A 14 21.15 -8.02 9.27
CA LEU A 14 21.92 -9.25 9.00
C LEU A 14 22.98 -9.51 10.07
N GLN A 15 23.73 -8.47 10.44
CA GLN A 15 24.73 -8.57 11.51
C GLN A 15 24.10 -8.95 12.85
N ALA A 16 22.98 -8.32 13.22
CA ALA A 16 22.29 -8.60 14.48
C ALA A 16 21.78 -10.04 14.55
N GLU A 17 21.31 -10.59 13.44
CA GLU A 17 20.79 -11.96 13.34
C GLU A 17 21.86 -13.01 12.96
N LYS A 18 23.12 -12.60 12.80
CA LYS A 18 24.24 -13.44 12.42
C LYS A 18 24.00 -14.15 11.08
N LEU A 19 23.50 -13.40 10.11
CA LEU A 19 23.31 -13.84 8.75
C LEU A 19 24.42 -13.31 7.85
N SER A 20 24.82 -14.12 6.88
CA SER A 20 25.84 -13.78 5.87
C SER A 20 25.22 -13.39 4.52
N LEU A 21 24.00 -13.87 4.24
CA LEU A 21 23.26 -13.57 3.02
C LEU A 21 21.79 -13.27 3.34
N LEU A 22 21.22 -12.33 2.58
CA LEU A 22 19.77 -12.11 2.47
C LEU A 22 19.36 -12.31 1.01
N ILE A 23 18.41 -13.20 0.78
CA ILE A 23 17.81 -13.42 -0.54
C ILE A 23 16.38 -12.89 -0.49
N GLY A 24 16.12 -11.84 -1.24
CA GLY A 24 14.80 -11.26 -1.41
C GLY A 24 14.16 -11.70 -2.72
N PHE A 25 12.93 -12.20 -2.67
CA PHE A 25 12.16 -12.58 -3.84
C PHE A 25 11.01 -11.60 -4.07
N THR A 26 10.69 -11.32 -5.34
CA THR A 26 9.49 -10.58 -5.74
C THR A 26 8.94 -11.20 -7.00
N GLY A 27 7.62 -11.41 -7.07
CA GLY A 27 6.91 -11.92 -8.23
C GLY A 27 6.49 -10.79 -9.19
N ASN A 28 5.52 -11.11 -10.04
CA ASN A 28 4.97 -10.20 -11.06
C ASN A 28 3.70 -9.47 -10.60
N ILE A 29 3.22 -9.71 -9.39
CA ILE A 29 2.02 -9.06 -8.84
C ILE A 29 2.47 -8.03 -7.81
N HIS A 30 2.30 -6.75 -8.15
CA HIS A 30 2.55 -5.65 -7.23
C HIS A 30 1.28 -5.39 -6.42
N ASN A 31 1.43 -5.35 -5.10
CA ASN A 31 0.31 -5.18 -4.18
C ASN A 31 0.64 -4.11 -3.14
N PHE A 32 -0.21 -3.10 -3.04
CA PHE A 32 -0.04 -2.03 -2.06
C PHE A 32 -0.11 -2.47 -0.58
N LEU A 33 -0.42 -3.74 -0.31
CA LEU A 33 -0.45 -4.34 1.04
C LEU A 33 0.77 -5.23 1.33
N GLN A 34 1.75 -5.32 0.42
CA GLN A 34 2.89 -6.23 0.54
C GLN A 34 4.21 -5.52 0.25
N CYS A 35 5.26 -5.92 0.95
CA CYS A 35 6.62 -5.44 0.70
C CYS A 35 7.23 -6.19 -0.47
N GLU A 36 8.04 -5.50 -1.26
CA GLU A 36 8.77 -6.06 -2.40
C GLU A 36 10.27 -6.11 -2.09
N PRO A 37 10.80 -7.27 -1.67
CA PRO A 37 12.20 -7.39 -1.28
C PRO A 37 13.19 -6.99 -2.38
N VAL A 38 12.94 -7.36 -3.65
CA VAL A 38 13.79 -6.97 -4.78
C VAL A 38 13.81 -5.45 -4.93
N PHE A 39 12.66 -4.77 -4.88
CA PHE A 39 12.59 -3.32 -4.96
C PHE A 39 13.30 -2.65 -3.75
N THR A 40 13.12 -3.21 -2.56
CA THR A 40 13.78 -2.72 -1.34
C THR A 40 15.30 -2.76 -1.46
N LEU A 41 15.86 -3.86 -1.96
CA LEU A 41 17.30 -4.10 -2.03
C LEU A 41 17.97 -3.44 -3.24
N THR A 42 17.25 -3.24 -4.34
CA THR A 42 17.86 -2.82 -5.61
C THR A 42 17.25 -1.54 -6.21
N GLY A 43 16.01 -1.19 -5.87
CA GLY A 43 15.24 -0.14 -6.54
C GLY A 43 14.60 -0.59 -7.87
N PHE A 44 14.74 -1.87 -8.23
CA PHE A 44 14.19 -2.41 -9.48
C PHE A 44 12.77 -2.94 -9.28
N LYS A 45 11.81 -2.41 -10.03
CA LYS A 45 10.44 -2.93 -10.09
C LYS A 45 10.36 -4.05 -11.12
N THR A 46 10.08 -5.25 -10.65
CA THR A 46 10.07 -6.48 -11.46
C THR A 46 8.83 -6.55 -12.36
N ILE A 47 8.93 -7.33 -13.44
CA ILE A 47 7.77 -7.71 -14.29
C ILE A 47 7.48 -9.20 -14.24
N ASP A 48 8.40 -9.98 -13.63
CA ASP A 48 8.27 -11.42 -13.40
C ASP A 48 9.01 -11.80 -12.11
N ASN A 49 9.14 -13.09 -11.82
CA ASN A 49 9.75 -13.61 -10.60
C ASN A 49 11.25 -13.35 -10.59
N CYS A 50 11.72 -12.49 -9.73
CA CYS A 50 13.13 -12.10 -9.60
C CYS A 50 13.64 -12.38 -8.18
N ALA A 51 14.98 -12.44 -8.06
CA ALA A 51 15.63 -12.53 -6.76
C ALA A 51 16.76 -11.50 -6.64
N ALA A 52 16.87 -10.88 -5.48
CA ALA A 52 18.00 -10.04 -5.11
C ALA A 52 18.78 -10.69 -3.97
N ILE A 53 20.10 -10.82 -4.10
CA ILE A 53 20.99 -11.33 -3.08
C ILE A 53 21.78 -10.15 -2.52
N LEU A 54 21.74 -9.99 -1.20
CA LEU A 54 22.57 -9.04 -0.45
C LEU A 54 23.54 -9.82 0.42
N GLU A 55 24.84 -9.61 0.21
CA GLU A 55 25.92 -10.18 1.00
C GLU A 55 26.25 -9.29 2.22
N ALA A 56 26.83 -9.85 3.26
CA ALA A 56 27.19 -9.12 4.49
C ALA A 56 28.21 -7.99 4.26
N ASP A 57 28.97 -8.03 3.16
CA ASP A 57 29.90 -6.94 2.76
C ASP A 57 29.23 -5.80 1.97
N GLY A 58 27.92 -5.93 1.68
CA GLY A 58 27.15 -4.96 0.93
C GLY A 58 27.07 -5.24 -0.59
N THR A 59 27.75 -6.29 -1.07
CA THR A 59 27.64 -6.73 -2.48
C THR A 59 26.20 -7.13 -2.79
N ARG A 60 25.68 -6.69 -3.94
CA ARG A 60 24.32 -6.99 -4.39
C ARG A 60 24.31 -7.64 -5.75
N THR A 61 23.52 -8.69 -5.89
CA THR A 61 23.24 -9.36 -7.16
C THR A 61 21.74 -9.39 -7.39
N LEU A 62 21.30 -9.07 -8.60
CA LEU A 62 19.90 -9.13 -9.04
C LEU A 62 19.77 -10.16 -10.16
N ILE A 63 19.03 -11.21 -9.93
CA ILE A 63 18.64 -12.21 -10.94
C ILE A 63 17.33 -11.75 -11.54
N VAL A 64 17.35 -11.44 -12.85
CA VAL A 64 16.19 -10.87 -13.57
C VAL A 64 15.61 -11.91 -14.49
N THR A 65 14.33 -12.18 -14.34
CA THR A 65 13.53 -12.92 -15.28
C THR A 65 12.41 -12.05 -15.85
N PRO A 66 12.04 -12.18 -17.12
CA PRO A 66 12.76 -12.93 -18.17
C PRO A 66 14.11 -12.28 -18.54
N SER A 67 15.01 -13.05 -19.14
CA SER A 67 16.38 -12.63 -19.44
C SER A 67 16.47 -11.34 -20.27
N TRP A 68 15.48 -11.08 -21.14
CA TRP A 68 15.42 -9.88 -21.98
C TRP A 68 15.19 -8.58 -21.18
N ASP A 69 14.69 -8.65 -19.95
CA ASP A 69 14.46 -7.47 -19.10
C ASP A 69 15.74 -7.01 -18.36
N ALA A 70 16.83 -7.75 -18.48
CA ALA A 70 18.10 -7.43 -17.82
C ALA A 70 18.67 -6.07 -18.25
N ALA A 71 18.51 -5.67 -19.52
CA ALA A 71 18.96 -4.37 -20.00
C ALA A 71 18.23 -3.22 -19.27
N ARG A 72 16.91 -3.30 -19.07
CA ARG A 72 16.15 -2.32 -18.26
C ARG A 72 16.61 -2.31 -16.80
N ALA A 73 16.90 -3.49 -16.24
CA ALA A 73 17.44 -3.57 -14.89
C ALA A 73 18.78 -2.85 -14.77
N GLU A 74 19.71 -3.06 -15.70
CA GLU A 74 21.01 -2.39 -15.72
C GLU A 74 20.89 -0.86 -15.81
N GLU A 75 19.88 -0.35 -16.53
CA GLU A 75 19.58 1.08 -16.61
C GLU A 75 19.02 1.63 -15.30
N CYS A 76 18.25 0.83 -14.56
CA CYS A 76 17.52 1.26 -13.36
C CYS A 76 18.36 1.18 -12.08
N VAL A 77 19.31 0.22 -11.98
CA VAL A 77 20.02 -0.04 -10.71
C VAL A 77 21.45 0.52 -10.74
N SER A 78 21.96 0.81 -9.54
CA SER A 78 23.35 1.26 -9.37
C SER A 78 24.08 0.43 -8.31
N GLY A 79 25.29 -0.04 -8.65
CA GLY A 79 26.10 -0.86 -7.75
C GLY A 79 25.49 -2.24 -7.48
N VAL A 80 24.78 -2.79 -8.44
CA VAL A 80 24.15 -4.12 -8.40
C VAL A 80 24.62 -4.89 -9.64
N ARG A 81 25.07 -6.11 -9.46
CA ARG A 81 25.37 -7.02 -10.56
C ARG A 81 24.08 -7.66 -11.07
N VAL A 82 23.74 -7.44 -12.32
CA VAL A 82 22.55 -8.01 -12.96
C VAL A 82 22.89 -9.35 -13.61
N VAL A 83 22.05 -10.35 -13.39
CA VAL A 83 22.16 -11.70 -13.96
C VAL A 83 20.88 -11.99 -14.76
N PRO A 84 20.95 -12.00 -16.10
CA PRO A 84 19.81 -12.38 -16.93
C PRO A 84 19.48 -13.86 -16.76
N SER A 85 18.18 -14.19 -16.67
CA SER A 85 17.75 -15.57 -16.46
C SER A 85 16.38 -15.83 -17.10
N ASP A 86 16.19 -17.03 -17.60
CA ASP A 86 14.88 -17.59 -17.97
C ASP A 86 14.51 -18.79 -17.06
N ASP A 87 15.38 -19.11 -16.08
CA ASP A 87 15.16 -20.10 -15.04
C ASP A 87 15.74 -19.57 -13.72
N LEU A 88 14.85 -19.01 -12.88
CA LEU A 88 15.22 -18.40 -11.62
C LEU A 88 15.95 -19.38 -10.69
N ALA A 89 15.46 -20.63 -10.58
CA ALA A 89 16.02 -21.62 -9.68
C ALA A 89 17.43 -22.05 -10.11
N ALA A 90 17.64 -22.29 -11.42
CA ALA A 90 18.94 -22.63 -11.95
C ALA A 90 19.96 -21.51 -11.76
N SER A 91 19.57 -20.25 -12.02
CA SER A 91 20.45 -19.09 -11.83
C SER A 91 20.73 -18.83 -10.35
N LEU A 92 19.74 -18.97 -9.48
CA LEU A 92 19.92 -18.86 -8.03
C LEU A 92 20.91 -19.91 -7.52
N LYS A 93 20.78 -21.17 -7.98
CA LYS A 93 21.70 -22.25 -7.62
C LYS A 93 23.14 -21.94 -8.07
N ALA A 94 23.30 -21.42 -9.29
CA ALA A 94 24.62 -21.05 -9.81
C ALA A 94 25.23 -19.88 -9.00
N GLU A 95 24.44 -18.90 -8.59
CA GLU A 95 24.93 -17.81 -7.75
C GLU A 95 25.29 -18.29 -6.34
N LEU A 96 24.45 -19.08 -5.69
CA LEU A 96 24.71 -19.59 -4.33
C LEU A 96 25.94 -20.51 -4.30
N ALA A 97 26.26 -21.25 -5.40
CA ALA A 97 27.46 -22.04 -5.51
C ALA A 97 28.78 -21.22 -5.47
N ARG A 98 28.71 -19.90 -5.67
CA ARG A 98 29.84 -18.97 -5.55
C ARG A 98 30.16 -18.62 -4.09
N HIS A 99 29.23 -18.91 -3.18
CA HIS A 99 29.32 -18.60 -1.76
C HIS A 99 29.51 -19.87 -0.94
N SER A 100 30.44 -19.85 0.00
CA SER A 100 30.66 -20.94 0.97
C SER A 100 29.97 -20.59 2.30
N VAL A 101 28.64 -20.33 2.24
CA VAL A 101 27.85 -19.90 3.39
C VAL A 101 26.95 -21.04 3.88
N PRO A 102 26.99 -21.38 5.19
CA PRO A 102 26.07 -22.37 5.75
C PRO A 102 24.62 -21.91 5.63
N ASN A 103 23.69 -22.84 5.39
CA ASN A 103 22.27 -22.52 5.19
C ASN A 103 21.63 -21.77 6.38
N ASP A 104 22.06 -22.04 7.61
CA ASP A 104 21.60 -21.37 8.83
C ASP A 104 22.06 -19.89 8.93
N GLN A 105 22.95 -19.46 8.04
CA GLN A 105 23.36 -18.07 7.88
C GLN A 105 22.75 -17.41 6.64
N VAL A 106 21.78 -18.04 5.99
CA VAL A 106 21.03 -17.50 4.86
C VAL A 106 19.63 -17.11 5.31
N GLY A 107 19.30 -15.85 5.15
CA GLY A 107 17.95 -15.30 5.33
C GLY A 107 17.20 -15.26 4.00
N VAL A 108 15.93 -15.60 3.99
CA VAL A 108 15.04 -15.52 2.82
C VAL A 108 13.80 -14.69 3.11
N ALA A 109 13.42 -13.81 2.19
CA ALA A 109 12.23 -12.96 2.30
C ALA A 109 11.46 -12.95 0.97
N GLY A 110 10.14 -12.77 1.03
CA GLY A 110 9.29 -12.63 -0.15
C GLY A 110 8.94 -13.94 -0.87
N LEU A 111 9.14 -15.10 -0.28
CA LEU A 111 8.73 -16.37 -0.88
C LEU A 111 7.21 -16.43 -1.13
N ASP A 112 6.43 -15.77 -0.30
CA ASP A 112 4.96 -15.72 -0.43
C ASP A 112 4.49 -14.85 -1.61
N LEU A 113 5.40 -14.10 -2.24
CA LEU A 113 5.13 -13.30 -3.43
C LEU A 113 5.30 -14.09 -4.73
N LEU A 114 5.88 -15.28 -4.65
CA LEU A 114 6.11 -16.15 -5.79
C LEU A 114 4.94 -17.11 -6.01
N PRO A 115 4.64 -17.51 -7.25
CA PRO A 115 3.80 -18.67 -7.50
C PRO A 115 4.34 -19.90 -6.76
N MET A 116 3.45 -20.73 -6.21
CA MET A 116 3.82 -21.86 -5.33
C MET A 116 4.91 -22.78 -5.95
N ALA A 117 4.82 -23.07 -7.25
CA ALA A 117 5.83 -23.90 -7.93
C ALA A 117 7.21 -23.24 -7.91
N VAL A 118 7.28 -21.95 -8.24
CA VAL A 118 8.53 -21.18 -8.23
C VAL A 118 9.11 -21.06 -6.83
N ALA A 119 8.25 -20.85 -5.83
CA ALA A 119 8.66 -20.80 -4.43
C ALA A 119 9.20 -22.16 -3.94
N ALA A 120 8.60 -23.27 -4.36
CA ALA A 120 9.10 -24.61 -4.04
C ALA A 120 10.49 -24.87 -4.65
N ASP A 121 10.68 -24.55 -5.93
CA ASP A 121 11.96 -24.68 -6.61
C ASP A 121 13.04 -23.78 -5.95
N ALA A 122 12.68 -22.54 -5.57
CA ALA A 122 13.58 -21.64 -4.86
C ALA A 122 13.96 -22.20 -3.47
N LEU A 123 13.01 -22.76 -2.72
CA LEU A 123 13.26 -23.39 -1.42
C LEU A 123 14.18 -24.62 -1.53
N ASP A 124 14.00 -25.45 -2.55
CA ASP A 124 14.88 -26.60 -2.80
C ASP A 124 16.33 -26.15 -3.07
N VAL A 125 16.50 -25.02 -3.76
CA VAL A 125 17.83 -24.46 -4.07
C VAL A 125 18.49 -23.86 -2.82
N VAL A 126 17.78 -23.07 -2.03
CA VAL A 126 18.36 -22.43 -0.82
C VAL A 126 18.60 -23.44 0.30
N GLY A 127 17.86 -24.55 0.28
CA GLY A 127 18.06 -25.69 1.16
C GLY A 127 17.46 -25.55 2.56
N ALA A 128 17.40 -26.68 3.26
CA ALA A 128 16.91 -26.73 4.62
C ALA A 128 17.83 -25.98 5.59
N GLY A 129 17.24 -25.32 6.59
CA GLY A 129 17.97 -24.56 7.61
C GLY A 129 18.05 -23.05 7.34
N THR A 130 17.64 -22.56 6.15
CA THR A 130 17.51 -21.13 5.89
C THR A 130 16.43 -20.51 6.77
N LYS A 131 16.59 -19.21 7.11
CA LYS A 131 15.67 -18.49 8.00
C LYS A 131 14.72 -17.59 7.22
N ARG A 132 13.43 -17.62 7.54
CA ARG A 132 12.45 -16.64 7.04
C ARG A 132 12.69 -15.30 7.74
N VAL A 133 12.99 -14.27 6.95
CA VAL A 133 13.35 -12.93 7.48
C VAL A 133 12.57 -11.79 6.80
N ASP A 134 11.33 -12.04 6.45
CA ASP A 134 10.43 -11.04 5.87
C ASP A 134 10.33 -9.78 6.76
N HIS A 135 10.46 -9.95 8.07
CA HIS A 135 10.45 -8.86 9.03
C HIS A 135 11.60 -7.86 8.82
N ILE A 136 12.78 -8.29 8.34
CA ILE A 136 13.90 -7.39 8.03
C ILE A 136 13.48 -6.39 6.94
N ILE A 137 12.88 -6.87 5.85
CA ILE A 137 12.40 -6.03 4.74
C ILE A 137 11.33 -5.06 5.23
N ARG A 138 10.30 -5.58 5.91
CA ARG A 138 9.19 -4.78 6.44
C ARG A 138 9.67 -3.66 7.37
N TRP A 139 10.59 -4.03 8.28
CA TRP A 139 11.12 -3.08 9.26
C TRP A 139 12.02 -2.02 8.62
N THR A 140 12.84 -2.41 7.66
CA THR A 140 13.75 -1.50 6.95
C THR A 140 13.01 -0.40 6.20
N GLY A 141 11.91 -0.73 5.50
CA GLY A 141 11.16 0.23 4.70
C GLY A 141 10.09 1.03 5.46
N ARG A 142 9.94 0.84 6.79
CA ARG A 142 8.83 1.45 7.56
C ARG A 142 8.89 2.98 7.62
N ARG A 143 10.09 3.54 7.74
CA ARG A 143 10.34 4.98 7.70
C ARG A 143 10.75 5.38 6.29
N LYS A 144 9.99 6.26 5.68
CA LYS A 144 10.25 6.65 4.30
C LYS A 144 11.38 7.68 4.23
N HIS A 145 12.28 7.48 3.26
CA HIS A 145 13.25 8.51 2.90
C HIS A 145 12.51 9.75 2.33
N PRO A 146 13.04 10.97 2.45
CA PRO A 146 12.41 12.17 1.88
C PRO A 146 12.00 12.02 0.40
N ASP A 147 12.83 11.39 -0.44
CA ASP A 147 12.50 11.12 -1.86
C ASP A 147 11.26 10.21 -1.98
N GLU A 148 11.10 9.23 -1.07
CA GLU A 148 9.96 8.30 -1.05
C GLU A 148 8.68 8.97 -0.55
N VAL A 149 8.80 9.89 0.40
CA VAL A 149 7.68 10.76 0.82
C VAL A 149 7.22 11.63 -0.35
N GLU A 150 8.16 12.16 -1.13
CA GLU A 150 7.82 12.96 -2.31
C GLU A 150 7.13 12.12 -3.39
N SER A 151 7.58 10.88 -3.63
CA SER A 151 6.91 9.95 -4.54
C SER A 151 5.50 9.59 -4.05
N ALA A 152 5.31 9.41 -2.72
CA ALA A 152 3.99 9.22 -2.13
C ALA A 152 3.08 10.47 -2.30
N ARG A 153 3.65 11.70 -2.23
CA ARG A 153 2.90 12.93 -2.53
C ARG A 153 2.47 12.99 -3.99
N LYS A 154 3.34 12.65 -4.94
CA LYS A 154 3.00 12.55 -6.36
C LYS A 154 1.89 11.51 -6.61
N ALA A 155 1.97 10.34 -5.97
CA ALA A 155 0.91 9.34 -6.05
C ALA A 155 -0.41 9.88 -5.47
N THR A 156 -0.35 10.63 -4.36
CA THR A 156 -1.52 11.30 -3.77
C THR A 156 -2.13 12.31 -4.75
N GLU A 157 -1.31 13.14 -5.39
CA GLU A 157 -1.77 14.10 -6.40
C GLU A 157 -2.47 13.40 -7.57
N VAL A 158 -1.94 12.27 -8.03
CA VAL A 158 -2.59 11.47 -9.09
C VAL A 158 -3.96 10.99 -8.63
N ALA A 159 -4.08 10.51 -7.37
CA ALA A 159 -5.37 10.09 -6.82
C ALA A 159 -6.37 11.25 -6.71
N GLU A 160 -5.94 12.41 -6.20
CA GLU A 160 -6.80 13.61 -6.09
C GLU A 160 -7.27 14.10 -7.45
N ARG A 161 -6.38 14.17 -8.44
CA ARG A 161 -6.73 14.54 -9.83
C ARG A 161 -7.66 13.52 -10.47
N GLY A 162 -7.46 12.22 -10.19
CA GLY A 162 -8.37 11.16 -10.60
C GLY A 162 -9.76 11.36 -10.01
N TYR A 163 -9.86 11.69 -8.74
CA TYR A 163 -11.13 11.99 -8.09
C TYR A 163 -11.78 13.28 -8.61
N GLU A 164 -11.02 14.34 -8.82
CA GLU A 164 -11.54 15.56 -9.45
C GLU A 164 -12.06 15.30 -10.88
N HIS A 165 -11.39 14.41 -11.62
CA HIS A 165 -11.86 13.98 -12.93
C HIS A 165 -13.19 13.22 -12.82
N LEU A 166 -13.33 12.30 -11.83
CA LEU A 166 -14.60 11.64 -11.52
C LEU A 166 -15.73 12.65 -11.33
N LEU A 167 -15.54 13.65 -10.48
CA LEU A 167 -16.56 14.66 -10.20
C LEU A 167 -17.01 15.45 -11.44
N LYS A 168 -16.15 15.56 -12.46
CA LYS A 168 -16.43 16.28 -13.73
C LYS A 168 -17.19 15.42 -14.74
N ILE A 169 -16.95 14.11 -14.76
CA ILE A 169 -17.45 13.25 -15.84
C ILE A 169 -18.65 12.40 -15.45
N VAL A 170 -18.81 12.10 -14.15
CA VAL A 170 -19.90 11.25 -13.68
C VAL A 170 -21.25 11.91 -13.92
N ARG A 171 -22.23 11.11 -14.37
CA ARG A 171 -23.61 11.56 -14.65
C ARG A 171 -24.60 10.39 -14.51
N PRO A 172 -25.87 10.66 -14.25
CA PRO A 172 -26.91 9.65 -14.35
C PRO A 172 -26.89 8.95 -15.74
N GLY A 173 -27.12 7.65 -15.76
CA GLY A 173 -27.07 6.84 -16.98
C GLY A 173 -25.70 6.21 -17.29
N MET A 174 -24.62 6.64 -16.64
CA MET A 174 -23.29 6.06 -16.75
C MET A 174 -23.18 4.78 -15.93
N ALA A 175 -22.52 3.73 -16.45
CA ALA A 175 -22.26 2.52 -15.68
C ALA A 175 -20.99 2.65 -14.81
N GLU A 176 -20.92 1.91 -13.69
CA GLU A 176 -19.70 1.88 -12.84
C GLU A 176 -18.46 1.45 -13.66
N PHE A 177 -18.60 0.48 -14.60
CA PHE A 177 -17.50 0.08 -15.48
C PHE A 177 -16.99 1.20 -16.37
N GLU A 178 -17.89 2.02 -16.94
CA GLU A 178 -17.51 3.15 -17.80
C GLU A 178 -16.70 4.17 -16.99
N LEU A 179 -17.21 4.54 -15.81
CA LEU A 179 -16.52 5.48 -14.94
C LEU A 179 -15.14 4.95 -14.49
N SER A 180 -15.08 3.68 -14.13
CA SER A 180 -13.82 3.06 -13.71
C SER A 180 -12.79 3.02 -14.84
N ALA A 181 -13.19 2.73 -16.08
CA ALA A 181 -12.31 2.74 -17.24
C ALA A 181 -11.71 4.13 -17.51
N GLU A 182 -12.54 5.18 -17.41
CA GLU A 182 -12.09 6.57 -17.54
C GLU A 182 -11.07 6.93 -16.46
N LEU A 183 -11.31 6.53 -15.19
CA LEU A 183 -10.38 6.78 -14.09
C LEU A 183 -9.05 6.06 -14.26
N TYR A 184 -9.07 4.78 -14.65
CA TYR A 184 -7.84 4.04 -14.96
C TYR A 184 -7.05 4.71 -16.08
N SER A 185 -7.70 5.07 -17.17
CA SER A 185 -7.08 5.76 -18.31
C SER A 185 -6.47 7.09 -17.88
N TYR A 186 -7.22 7.90 -17.14
CA TYR A 186 -6.79 9.22 -16.69
C TYR A 186 -5.59 9.15 -15.76
N MET A 187 -5.63 8.29 -14.72
CA MET A 187 -4.52 8.14 -13.77
C MET A 187 -3.27 7.55 -14.45
N LYS A 188 -3.45 6.61 -15.40
CA LYS A 188 -2.35 6.09 -16.22
C LYS A 188 -1.68 7.19 -17.04
N ALA A 189 -2.47 8.06 -17.66
CA ALA A 189 -1.96 9.20 -18.43
C ALA A 189 -1.20 10.23 -17.57
N LEU A 190 -1.46 10.27 -16.26
CA LEU A 190 -0.72 11.08 -15.29
C LEU A 190 0.59 10.42 -14.80
N GLY A 191 0.92 9.22 -15.30
CA GLY A 191 2.16 8.53 -14.96
C GLY A 191 2.03 7.49 -13.83
N SER A 192 0.81 7.14 -13.41
CA SER A 192 0.65 6.06 -12.45
C SER A 192 1.15 4.73 -13.02
N GLU A 193 2.10 4.09 -12.33
CA GLU A 193 2.69 2.81 -12.71
C GLU A 193 1.69 1.67 -12.50
N ASP A 194 0.90 1.79 -11.43
CA ASP A 194 -0.08 0.80 -11.00
C ASP A 194 -1.29 1.50 -10.38
N ASN A 195 -2.47 0.89 -10.48
CA ASN A 195 -3.69 1.43 -9.90
C ASN A 195 -4.52 0.29 -9.32
N PHE A 196 -4.86 0.40 -8.03
CA PHE A 196 -5.94 -0.39 -7.46
C PHE A 196 -7.15 0.54 -7.27
N LEU A 197 -8.32 0.10 -7.71
CA LEU A 197 -9.55 0.88 -7.64
C LEU A 197 -10.70 0.03 -7.14
N LEU A 198 -11.35 0.48 -6.07
CA LEU A 198 -12.70 0.05 -5.72
C LEU A 198 -13.67 1.20 -5.92
N MET A 199 -14.85 0.87 -6.41
CA MET A 199 -15.92 1.83 -6.60
C MET A 199 -17.27 1.13 -6.57
N SER A 200 -18.23 1.72 -5.88
CA SER A 200 -19.60 1.26 -5.91
C SER A 200 -20.57 2.44 -5.81
N SER A 201 -21.75 2.26 -6.34
CA SER A 201 -22.81 3.25 -6.32
C SER A 201 -24.12 2.64 -5.85
N SER A 202 -24.85 3.33 -5.00
CA SER A 202 -26.18 2.96 -4.52
C SER A 202 -26.76 4.09 -3.66
N SER A 203 -28.06 4.16 -3.53
CA SER A 203 -28.70 5.03 -2.51
C SER A 203 -28.40 4.58 -1.07
N HIS A 204 -27.95 3.32 -0.88
CA HIS A 204 -27.57 2.75 0.41
C HIS A 204 -26.53 1.65 0.21
N ASN A 205 -25.25 2.02 0.25
CA ASN A 205 -24.15 1.08 0.09
C ASN A 205 -23.96 0.22 1.36
N LEU A 206 -23.63 -1.07 1.19
CA LEU A 206 -23.26 -1.95 2.32
C LEU A 206 -21.72 -2.02 2.51
N ALA A 207 -20.97 -1.78 1.45
CA ALA A 207 -19.51 -1.74 1.40
C ALA A 207 -19.05 -1.11 0.09
N VAL A 208 -17.78 -0.69 0.01
CA VAL A 208 -17.13 -0.46 -1.28
C VAL A 208 -16.80 -1.81 -1.94
N ARG A 209 -16.88 -1.89 -3.26
CA ARG A 209 -16.72 -3.12 -4.05
C ARG A 209 -16.00 -2.82 -5.36
N PRO A 210 -15.49 -3.86 -6.06
CA PRO A 210 -15.11 -3.70 -7.45
C PRO A 210 -16.27 -3.17 -8.30
N PRO A 211 -16.02 -2.28 -9.29
CA PRO A 211 -17.05 -1.71 -10.16
C PRO A 211 -17.78 -2.80 -10.94
N ARG A 212 -19.05 -2.55 -11.28
CA ARG A 212 -19.95 -3.48 -11.96
C ARG A 212 -20.67 -2.78 -13.11
N GLY A 213 -21.50 -3.53 -13.85
CA GLY A 213 -22.36 -2.98 -14.88
C GLY A 213 -23.60 -2.23 -14.36
N ARG A 214 -23.63 -1.83 -13.09
CA ARG A 214 -24.73 -1.04 -12.53
C ARG A 214 -24.71 0.37 -13.12
N VAL A 215 -25.87 0.80 -13.62
CA VAL A 215 -26.09 2.15 -14.11
C VAL A 215 -26.43 3.06 -12.94
N MET A 216 -25.71 4.16 -12.82
CA MET A 216 -25.89 5.16 -11.77
C MET A 216 -27.10 6.03 -12.04
N VAL A 217 -27.79 6.42 -11.00
CA VAL A 217 -28.99 7.27 -11.04
C VAL A 217 -28.88 8.42 -10.03
N GLU A 218 -29.73 9.41 -10.17
CA GLU A 218 -29.91 10.48 -9.17
C GLU A 218 -30.20 9.88 -7.78
N GLY A 219 -29.59 10.43 -6.75
CA GLY A 219 -29.67 9.96 -5.36
C GLY A 219 -28.68 8.85 -5.02
N ASP A 220 -27.87 8.37 -5.98
CA ASP A 220 -26.82 7.41 -5.67
C ASP A 220 -25.65 8.06 -4.95
N ILE A 221 -25.22 7.41 -3.87
CA ILE A 221 -23.97 7.69 -3.16
C ILE A 221 -22.87 6.87 -3.85
N ILE A 222 -21.85 7.54 -4.37
CA ILE A 222 -20.68 6.94 -4.98
C ILE A 222 -19.59 6.83 -3.92
N LEU A 223 -19.11 5.62 -3.69
CA LEU A 223 -17.93 5.32 -2.89
C LEU A 223 -16.76 5.02 -3.82
N VAL A 224 -15.62 5.64 -3.58
CA VAL A 224 -14.43 5.38 -4.38
C VAL A 224 -13.17 5.31 -3.53
N GLU A 225 -12.33 4.34 -3.86
CA GLU A 225 -11.01 4.11 -3.30
C GLU A 225 -10.02 4.08 -4.47
N LEU A 226 -9.14 5.08 -4.53
CA LEU A 226 -8.14 5.22 -5.58
C LEU A 226 -6.75 5.02 -4.97
N THR A 227 -6.01 4.05 -5.53
CA THR A 227 -4.69 3.67 -5.01
C THR A 227 -3.66 3.61 -6.15
N PRO A 228 -3.23 4.76 -6.68
CA PRO A 228 -2.16 4.82 -7.67
C PRO A 228 -0.78 4.58 -7.07
N CYS A 229 0.18 4.22 -7.94
CA CYS A 229 1.59 4.05 -7.63
C CYS A 229 2.45 4.99 -8.49
N VAL A 230 3.37 5.71 -7.87
CA VAL A 230 4.36 6.55 -8.57
C VAL A 230 5.74 6.29 -7.99
N GLU A 231 6.72 6.02 -8.84
CA GLU A 231 8.10 5.71 -8.44
C GLU A 231 8.16 4.62 -7.35
N GLY A 232 7.29 3.58 -7.49
CA GLY A 232 7.17 2.47 -6.55
C GLY A 232 6.46 2.80 -5.23
N GLN A 233 5.98 4.02 -5.02
CA GLN A 233 5.23 4.39 -3.82
C GLN A 233 3.72 4.43 -4.11
N PHE A 234 2.97 3.66 -3.34
CA PHE A 234 1.51 3.73 -3.37
C PHE A 234 0.99 4.85 -2.48
N SER A 235 -0.11 5.45 -2.91
CA SER A 235 -0.94 6.30 -2.05
C SER A 235 -2.40 5.93 -2.24
N GLN A 236 -3.24 6.23 -1.25
CA GLN A 236 -4.66 5.88 -1.30
C GLN A 236 -5.51 7.02 -0.75
N ILE A 237 -6.61 7.32 -1.44
CA ILE A 237 -7.68 8.18 -0.93
C ILE A 237 -9.00 7.43 -0.90
N CYS A 238 -9.82 7.69 0.12
CA CYS A 238 -11.19 7.20 0.22
C CYS A 238 -12.16 8.38 0.17
N ARG A 239 -13.12 8.35 -0.74
CA ARG A 239 -14.03 9.48 -0.98
C ARG A 239 -15.47 9.02 -1.13
N THR A 240 -16.38 9.92 -0.78
CA THR A 240 -17.83 9.78 -0.97
C THR A 240 -18.36 10.97 -1.75
N ALA A 241 -19.11 10.71 -2.81
CA ALA A 241 -19.86 11.73 -3.55
C ALA A 241 -21.33 11.31 -3.65
N ILE A 242 -22.21 12.27 -3.91
CA ILE A 242 -23.63 12.00 -4.19
C ILE A 242 -24.03 12.61 -5.52
N ILE A 243 -24.83 11.89 -6.30
CA ILE A 243 -25.46 12.42 -7.52
C ILE A 243 -26.75 13.15 -7.14
N GLY A 244 -26.76 14.47 -7.28
CA GLY A 244 -27.86 15.35 -6.84
C GLY A 244 -27.68 15.81 -5.38
N GLU A 245 -28.72 16.40 -4.82
CA GLU A 245 -28.64 17.06 -3.52
C GLU A 245 -28.59 16.06 -2.34
N PRO A 246 -27.63 16.19 -1.41
CA PRO A 246 -27.57 15.35 -0.23
C PRO A 246 -28.69 15.68 0.76
N THR A 247 -29.26 14.67 1.39
CA THR A 247 -30.19 14.89 2.49
C THR A 247 -29.45 15.49 3.71
N PRO A 248 -30.14 16.27 4.58
CA PRO A 248 -29.54 16.75 5.82
C PRO A 248 -28.96 15.64 6.70
N LEU A 249 -29.62 14.47 6.71
CA LEU A 249 -29.14 13.29 7.43
C LEU A 249 -27.82 12.76 6.86
N LEU A 250 -27.68 12.66 5.55
CA LEU A 250 -26.43 12.23 4.92
C LEU A 250 -25.27 13.20 5.23
N GLN A 251 -25.55 14.52 5.19
CA GLN A 251 -24.56 15.53 5.55
C GLN A 251 -24.14 15.40 7.02
N GLU A 252 -25.07 15.25 7.96
CA GLU A 252 -24.79 15.02 9.38
C GLU A 252 -23.92 13.77 9.59
N LYS A 253 -24.26 12.65 8.95
CA LYS A 253 -23.51 11.40 9.13
C LYS A 253 -22.13 11.47 8.48
N TYR A 254 -21.97 12.18 7.36
CA TYR A 254 -20.66 12.39 6.79
C TYR A 254 -19.76 13.29 7.68
N GLN A 255 -20.32 14.30 8.32
CA GLN A 255 -19.60 15.12 9.31
C GLN A 255 -19.08 14.28 10.48
N LEU A 256 -19.79 13.22 10.87
CA LEU A 256 -19.29 12.29 11.90
C LEU A 256 -18.02 11.56 11.44
N LEU A 257 -17.95 11.14 10.16
CA LEU A 257 -16.72 10.54 9.60
C LEU A 257 -15.58 11.55 9.57
N GLN A 258 -15.85 12.79 9.15
CA GLN A 258 -14.85 13.87 9.17
C GLN A 258 -14.33 14.14 10.58
N HIS A 259 -15.23 14.14 11.58
CA HIS A 259 -14.83 14.28 12.98
C HIS A 259 -13.92 13.11 13.42
N ALA A 260 -14.27 11.87 13.09
CA ALA A 260 -13.43 10.71 13.39
C ALA A 260 -12.06 10.80 12.70
N ASN A 261 -12.00 11.30 11.45
CA ASN A 261 -10.75 11.54 10.73
C ASN A 261 -9.87 12.58 11.44
N ASN A 262 -10.46 13.70 11.88
CA ASN A 262 -9.75 14.76 12.60
C ASN A 262 -9.21 14.27 13.96
N VAL A 263 -10.01 13.47 14.69
CA VAL A 263 -9.57 12.82 15.94
C VAL A 263 -8.42 11.86 15.68
N GLY A 264 -8.50 11.08 14.60
CA GLY A 264 -7.42 10.21 14.16
C GLY A 264 -6.14 10.98 13.86
N LEU A 265 -6.21 12.06 13.07
CA LEU A 265 -5.06 12.93 12.76
C LEU A 265 -4.41 13.50 14.02
N ALA A 266 -5.20 13.96 14.98
CA ALA A 266 -4.70 14.48 16.25
C ALA A 266 -4.05 13.40 17.12
N ALA A 267 -4.54 12.16 17.07
CA ALA A 267 -4.00 11.03 17.83
C ALA A 267 -2.76 10.40 17.18
N ALA A 268 -2.56 10.56 15.88
CA ALA A 268 -1.47 9.96 15.12
C ALA A 268 -0.16 10.73 15.34
N GLN A 269 0.55 10.43 16.42
CA GLN A 269 1.81 11.06 16.83
C GLN A 269 2.91 10.01 17.00
N PRO A 270 4.20 10.36 16.84
CA PRO A 270 5.29 9.46 17.18
C PRO A 270 5.14 8.95 18.62
N GLY A 271 5.30 7.64 18.80
CA GLY A 271 5.15 6.99 20.12
C GLY A 271 3.71 6.59 20.48
N THR A 272 2.71 6.97 19.70
CA THR A 272 1.34 6.44 19.85
C THR A 272 1.27 5.02 19.29
N THR A 273 0.55 4.12 19.96
CA THR A 273 0.26 2.79 19.39
C THR A 273 -0.84 2.86 18.34
N VAL A 274 -0.75 2.03 17.34
CA VAL A 274 -1.80 1.89 16.31
C VAL A 274 -3.16 1.56 16.93
N SER A 275 -3.18 0.74 17.99
CA SER A 275 -4.41 0.42 18.73
C SER A 275 -5.04 1.65 19.41
N ALA A 276 -4.22 2.56 19.94
CA ALA A 276 -4.73 3.81 20.54
C ALA A 276 -5.33 4.72 19.45
N LEU A 277 -4.67 4.82 18.28
CA LEU A 277 -5.20 5.54 17.12
C LEU A 277 -6.55 4.96 16.66
N ALA A 278 -6.65 3.64 16.50
CA ALA A 278 -7.90 2.98 16.10
C ALA A 278 -9.01 3.22 17.14
N THR A 279 -8.68 3.11 18.44
CA THR A 279 -9.63 3.32 19.53
C THR A 279 -10.16 4.75 19.54
N ALA A 280 -9.30 5.75 19.33
CA ALA A 280 -9.72 7.16 19.29
C ALA A 280 -10.75 7.42 18.19
N MET A 281 -10.58 6.85 16.99
CA MET A 281 -11.57 6.94 15.92
C MET A 281 -12.86 6.17 16.23
N ASP A 282 -12.76 4.97 16.80
CA ASP A 282 -13.91 4.16 17.20
C ASP A 282 -14.75 4.84 18.26
N ASP A 283 -14.14 5.54 19.22
CA ASP A 283 -14.84 6.20 20.31
C ASP A 283 -15.75 7.33 19.81
N VAL A 284 -15.40 7.99 18.70
CA VAL A 284 -16.29 8.95 18.02
C VAL A 284 -17.59 8.27 17.59
N PHE A 285 -17.50 7.12 16.95
CA PHE A 285 -18.68 6.37 16.49
C PHE A 285 -19.45 5.74 17.65
N ARG A 286 -18.77 5.25 18.68
CA ARG A 286 -19.40 4.73 19.90
C ARG A 286 -20.20 5.81 20.62
N ALA A 287 -19.62 7.00 20.77
CA ALA A 287 -20.31 8.16 21.39
C ALA A 287 -21.56 8.58 20.60
N ALA A 288 -21.56 8.40 19.28
CA ALA A 288 -22.70 8.67 18.42
C ALA A 288 -23.74 7.51 18.35
N GLY A 289 -23.53 6.42 19.11
CA GLY A 289 -24.45 5.27 19.16
C GLY A 289 -24.20 4.17 18.12
N TYR A 290 -23.07 4.24 17.38
CA TYR A 290 -22.73 3.28 16.31
C TYR A 290 -21.70 2.23 16.74
N GLY A 291 -21.50 2.02 18.04
CA GLY A 291 -20.49 1.10 18.56
C GLY A 291 -20.61 -0.34 18.03
N ASP A 292 -21.83 -0.85 17.82
CA ASP A 292 -22.07 -2.18 17.28
C ASP A 292 -21.59 -2.35 15.82
N TYR A 293 -21.38 -1.25 15.11
CA TYR A 293 -20.93 -1.21 13.74
C TYR A 293 -19.42 -0.94 13.60
N CYS A 294 -18.68 -0.79 14.71
CA CYS A 294 -17.22 -0.66 14.75
C CYS A 294 -16.50 -2.03 14.72
N ARG A 295 -17.04 -2.99 14.02
CA ARG A 295 -16.52 -4.37 13.93
C ARG A 295 -17.00 -5.06 12.64
N PRO A 296 -16.34 -6.15 12.23
CA PRO A 296 -16.85 -6.97 11.12
C PRO A 296 -18.30 -7.46 11.35
N PRO A 297 -19.12 -7.54 10.30
CA PRO A 297 -18.80 -7.29 8.90
C PRO A 297 -18.88 -5.81 8.46
N TYR A 298 -19.19 -4.89 9.35
CA TYR A 298 -19.51 -3.48 9.05
C TYR A 298 -18.26 -2.61 8.88
N MET A 299 -17.20 -2.92 9.58
CA MET A 299 -15.91 -2.26 9.51
C MET A 299 -14.79 -3.28 9.77
N ARG A 300 -13.73 -3.27 8.96
CA ARG A 300 -12.59 -4.15 9.13
C ARG A 300 -11.47 -3.48 9.92
N VAL A 301 -11.01 -2.34 9.42
CA VAL A 301 -9.88 -1.56 9.97
C VAL A 301 -10.09 -0.06 9.75
N ARG A 302 -9.39 0.76 10.52
CA ARG A 302 -9.40 2.23 10.40
C ARG A 302 -8.30 2.77 9.48
N GLY A 303 -7.68 1.92 8.71
CA GLY A 303 -6.57 2.22 7.82
C GLY A 303 -5.58 1.08 7.77
N HIS A 304 -4.50 1.24 7.03
CA HIS A 304 -3.44 0.25 6.90
C HIS A 304 -2.17 0.87 6.32
N GLY A 305 -1.05 0.19 6.47
CA GLY A 305 0.18 0.55 5.77
C GLY A 305 0.02 0.47 4.26
N LEU A 306 0.84 1.22 3.54
CA LEU A 306 0.90 1.22 2.08
C LEU A 306 2.25 0.65 1.64
N GLY A 307 2.20 -0.50 0.94
CA GLY A 307 3.37 -1.32 0.56
C GLY A 307 4.28 -0.70 -0.46
N ALA A 308 4.89 -1.37 -1.22
CA ALA A 308 6.08 -1.86 -1.86
C ALA A 308 7.30 -1.95 -0.93
N LEU A 309 7.60 -0.93 -0.10
CA LEU A 309 8.77 -0.96 0.80
C LEU A 309 8.44 -1.48 2.18
N SER A 310 7.27 -1.19 2.70
CA SER A 310 6.81 -1.68 3.99
C SER A 310 5.30 -1.54 4.10
N ASP A 311 4.64 -2.57 4.58
CA ASP A 311 3.23 -2.58 4.95
C ASP A 311 3.00 -2.06 6.39
N LEU A 312 4.06 -1.65 7.09
CA LEU A 312 3.92 -1.05 8.41
C LEU A 312 3.34 0.38 8.34
N PRO A 313 2.51 0.74 9.31
CA PRO A 313 2.31 0.10 10.62
C PRO A 313 1.36 -1.11 10.62
N GLY A 314 0.97 -1.66 9.50
CA GLY A 314 0.00 -2.74 9.37
C GLY A 314 -1.44 -2.24 9.44
N ASP A 315 -2.39 -3.13 9.69
CA ASP A 315 -3.80 -2.78 9.85
C ASP A 315 -4.01 -1.87 11.08
N ILE A 316 -4.69 -0.75 10.88
CA ILE A 316 -5.06 0.16 11.98
C ILE A 316 -6.30 -0.40 12.68
N GLY A 317 -6.04 -1.21 13.69
CA GLY A 317 -7.03 -1.92 14.47
C GLY A 317 -6.66 -1.96 15.96
N ILE A 318 -7.65 -2.25 16.81
CA ILE A 318 -7.53 -2.22 18.27
C ILE A 318 -6.54 -3.24 18.83
N GLU A 319 -6.18 -4.28 18.08
CA GLU A 319 -5.23 -5.31 18.50
C GLU A 319 -3.78 -4.99 18.10
N ASN A 320 -3.56 -4.02 17.21
CA ASN A 320 -2.23 -3.70 16.69
C ASN A 320 -1.45 -2.83 17.68
N LYS A 321 -0.38 -3.37 18.24
CA LYS A 321 0.50 -2.70 19.23
C LYS A 321 1.72 -2.01 18.61
N THR A 322 1.83 -2.00 17.29
CA THR A 322 2.92 -1.29 16.60
C THR A 322 2.93 0.18 17.03
N MET A 323 4.12 0.70 17.31
CA MET A 323 4.31 2.11 17.64
C MET A 323 4.43 2.91 16.35
N LEU A 324 3.78 4.05 16.28
CA LEU A 324 3.98 5.01 15.20
C LEU A 324 5.34 5.67 15.33
N GLU A 325 6.08 5.75 14.25
CA GLU A 325 7.38 6.41 14.17
C GLU A 325 7.35 7.53 13.12
N THR A 326 8.15 8.56 13.29
CA THR A 326 8.37 9.61 12.29
C THR A 326 8.71 9.00 10.93
N ASP A 327 8.20 9.57 9.87
CA ASP A 327 8.33 9.15 8.47
C ASP A 327 7.60 7.85 8.09
N MET A 328 6.78 7.29 8.97
CA MET A 328 5.79 6.29 8.52
C MET A 328 4.74 6.95 7.63
N VAL A 329 4.40 6.28 6.53
CA VAL A 329 3.33 6.70 5.59
C VAL A 329 2.31 5.58 5.50
N PHE A 330 1.03 5.91 5.71
CA PHE A 330 -0.07 4.96 5.68
C PHE A 330 -1.38 5.66 5.32
N ILE A 331 -2.40 4.89 4.97
CA ILE A 331 -3.76 5.41 4.81
C ILE A 331 -4.49 5.36 6.14
N MET A 332 -5.13 6.45 6.52
CA MET A 332 -6.10 6.51 7.61
C MET A 332 -7.49 6.72 7.02
N HIS A 333 -8.42 5.82 7.28
CA HIS A 333 -9.76 5.88 6.71
C HIS A 333 -10.82 5.43 7.74
N PRO A 334 -11.42 6.36 8.49
CA PRO A 334 -12.51 6.06 9.39
C PRO A 334 -13.82 5.76 8.64
N ASN A 335 -13.71 4.92 7.59
CA ASN A 335 -14.86 4.43 6.83
C ASN A 335 -15.84 3.72 7.77
N GLN A 336 -17.16 3.95 7.59
CA GLN A 336 -18.12 3.42 8.53
C GLN A 336 -19.46 3.08 7.86
N TYR A 337 -20.00 1.92 8.21
CA TYR A 337 -21.41 1.62 7.95
C TYR A 337 -22.29 2.30 9.00
N ILE A 338 -23.27 3.05 8.52
CA ILE A 338 -24.27 3.74 9.33
C ILE A 338 -25.64 3.27 8.84
N PRO A 339 -26.49 2.68 9.69
CA PRO A 339 -27.74 2.05 9.25
C PRO A 339 -28.64 2.96 8.43
N GLU A 340 -28.66 4.25 8.73
CA GLU A 340 -29.54 5.25 8.12
C GLU A 340 -29.08 5.67 6.70
N THR A 341 -27.78 5.61 6.42
CA THR A 341 -27.20 6.12 5.15
C THR A 341 -26.43 5.07 4.36
N GLY A 342 -26.15 3.92 4.98
CA GLY A 342 -25.25 2.91 4.43
C GLY A 342 -23.78 3.20 4.73
N TYR A 343 -22.89 2.50 4.02
CA TYR A 343 -21.45 2.65 4.15
C TYR A 343 -20.99 3.97 3.53
N LEU A 344 -20.23 4.75 4.28
CA LEU A 344 -19.61 5.99 3.84
C LEU A 344 -18.09 5.90 3.97
N MET A 345 -17.37 6.62 3.13
CA MET A 345 -15.92 6.61 3.06
C MET A 345 -15.33 8.00 3.25
N CYS A 346 -14.32 8.06 4.10
CA CYS A 346 -13.52 9.26 4.37
C CYS A 346 -12.10 8.79 4.69
N GLY A 347 -11.10 9.11 3.87
CA GLY A 347 -9.75 8.61 4.11
C GLY A 347 -8.67 9.46 3.46
N GLU A 348 -7.59 9.63 4.20
CA GLU A 348 -6.42 10.43 3.84
C GLU A 348 -5.14 9.61 3.99
N PRO A 349 -4.23 9.62 3.00
CA PRO A 349 -2.86 9.18 3.20
C PRO A 349 -2.15 10.19 4.12
N VAL A 350 -1.47 9.69 5.13
CA VAL A 350 -0.79 10.52 6.13
C VAL A 350 0.67 10.12 6.29
N ARG A 351 1.53 11.09 6.54
CA ARG A 351 2.90 10.90 7.04
C ARG A 351 2.92 11.26 8.53
N ILE A 352 3.59 10.47 9.33
CA ILE A 352 3.89 10.85 10.70
C ILE A 352 5.06 11.86 10.67
N GLY A 353 4.77 13.10 11.00
CA GLY A 353 5.79 14.15 11.20
C GLY A 353 6.47 14.04 12.57
N ASP A 354 7.27 15.03 12.94
CA ASP A 354 8.01 15.03 14.21
C ASP A 354 7.11 15.14 15.44
N SER A 355 5.93 15.74 15.31
CA SER A 355 4.99 15.99 16.42
C SER A 355 3.54 15.62 16.13
N CYS A 356 3.14 15.49 14.87
CA CYS A 356 1.76 15.20 14.48
C CYS A 356 1.73 14.54 13.09
N ALA A 357 0.58 13.93 12.76
CA ALA A 357 0.33 13.45 11.40
C ALA A 357 0.13 14.62 10.43
N GLU A 358 0.68 14.45 9.24
CA GLU A 358 0.58 15.37 8.11
C GLU A 358 -0.18 14.67 6.97
N PRO A 359 -1.40 15.11 6.61
CA PRO A 359 -2.06 14.61 5.41
C PRO A 359 -1.20 14.91 4.17
N LEU A 360 -1.14 13.94 3.26
CA LEU A 360 -0.45 14.13 1.98
C LEU A 360 -1.36 14.76 0.91
N THR A 361 -2.68 14.77 1.15
CA THR A 361 -3.69 15.41 0.29
C THR A 361 -3.65 16.93 0.41
N LEU A 362 -3.92 17.61 -0.68
CA LEU A 362 -4.13 19.05 -0.71
C LEU A 362 -5.57 19.43 -0.34
N ARG A 363 -6.52 18.53 -0.62
CA ARG A 363 -7.93 18.71 -0.34
C ARG A 363 -8.42 17.66 0.66
N PRO A 364 -8.91 18.06 1.84
CA PRO A 364 -9.44 17.11 2.81
C PRO A 364 -10.70 16.40 2.26
N ALA A 365 -10.94 15.19 2.76
CA ALA A 365 -12.14 14.44 2.40
C ALA A 365 -13.40 15.18 2.83
N MET A 366 -14.33 15.34 1.88
CA MET A 366 -15.64 15.96 2.09
C MET A 366 -16.71 15.17 1.34
N LEU A 367 -17.98 15.40 1.69
CA LEU A 367 -19.10 14.91 0.89
C LEU A 367 -19.23 15.80 -0.34
N ASP A 368 -18.86 15.27 -1.49
CA ASP A 368 -18.93 15.98 -2.75
C ASP A 368 -20.29 15.81 -3.42
N VAL A 369 -20.78 16.89 -4.03
CA VAL A 369 -22.06 16.93 -4.72
C VAL A 369 -21.82 16.98 -6.23
N ILE A 370 -22.41 16.05 -6.95
CA ILE A 370 -22.40 15.99 -8.41
C ILE A 370 -23.70 16.60 -8.90
N ALA A 371 -23.60 17.79 -9.50
CA ALA A 371 -24.77 18.49 -10.05
C ALA A 371 -25.36 17.69 -11.24
N ILE A 372 -26.70 17.71 -11.34
CA ILE A 372 -27.46 17.05 -12.41
C ILE A 372 -27.81 18.07 -13.48
#